data_a450bf3b88132015b407a03f70e47f5f
#
_entry.id   a450bf3b88132015b407a03f70e47f5f
#
_cell.length_a   1.000
_cell.length_b   1.000
_cell.length_c   1.000
_cell.angle_alpha   90.00
_cell.angle_beta   90.00
_cell.angle_gamma   90.00
#
_symmetry.space_group_name_H-M   'P 1'
#
loop_
_entity.id
_entity.type
_entity.pdbx_description
1 polymer ?
#
loop_
_entity_poly.entity_id
_entity_poly.type
_entity_poly.pdbx_seq_one_letter_code
_entity_poly.pdbx_strand_id
1 'polypeptide(L)'
;MEMRVVWRSLRRRWYLVLALAVLTLGATFLVAQRVGETYEATGTVLVFPPSQTEGPTGTMSEENPYLSLGGVGQARDVVVRALTSKEVGDAFGTDYPAGTTFEVVPDYTNSAPIILFTVEAASPTVATEALSSLIDRVPVELEKLQAGLDLPAAQRVTSVVLTRDESPAATKKAMIRSALMTMAALGGMGLLLIAFVDGWLAGRREPDPEELAVEDTDARPAPRPLHPVHEDEPAPDGPGPDPAAPVEVTARLVKRRGRRNERGEAS
;
A
#
# COMPACT_ATOMS: atom_id res chain seq x y z
N MET A 1 20.13 -9.30 -17.55
CA MET A 1 20.31 -10.57 -18.29
C MET A 1 19.55 -11.76 -17.69
N GLU A 2 18.96 -11.63 -16.53
CA GLU A 2 18.41 -12.73 -15.71
C GLU A 2 17.07 -13.29 -16.20
N MET A 3 16.21 -12.47 -16.81
CA MET A 3 14.82 -12.86 -17.15
C MET A 3 14.74 -13.96 -18.25
N ARG A 4 15.72 -14.00 -19.16
CA ARG A 4 15.78 -15.02 -20.23
C ARG A 4 16.18 -16.39 -19.70
N VAL A 5 16.96 -16.45 -18.63
CA VAL A 5 17.39 -17.69 -17.98
C VAL A 5 16.19 -18.32 -17.25
N VAL A 6 15.45 -17.51 -16.49
CA VAL A 6 14.24 -17.95 -15.80
C VAL A 6 13.19 -18.46 -16.78
N TRP A 7 12.97 -17.75 -17.90
CA TRP A 7 12.01 -18.17 -18.93
C TRP A 7 12.38 -19.53 -19.57
N ARG A 8 13.68 -19.78 -19.81
CA ARG A 8 14.16 -21.05 -20.39
C ARG A 8 14.00 -22.21 -19.43
N SER A 9 14.25 -21.99 -18.13
CA SER A 9 14.03 -22.95 -17.04
C SER A 9 12.54 -23.31 -16.90
N LEU A 10 11.68 -22.31 -16.88
CA LEU A 10 10.22 -22.48 -16.80
C LEU A 10 9.67 -23.31 -17.96
N ARG A 11 10.15 -23.06 -19.20
CA ARG A 11 9.73 -23.80 -20.39
C ARG A 11 10.21 -25.26 -20.39
N ARG A 12 11.31 -25.55 -19.77
CA ARG A 12 11.86 -26.93 -19.67
C ARG A 12 11.07 -27.78 -18.66
N ARG A 13 10.43 -27.12 -17.66
CA ARG A 13 9.68 -27.79 -16.58
C ARG A 13 8.22 -27.32 -16.51
N TRP A 14 7.62 -27.07 -17.67
CA TRP A 14 6.25 -26.57 -17.78
C TRP A 14 5.21 -27.37 -16.98
N TYR A 15 5.46 -28.69 -16.81
CA TYR A 15 4.60 -29.56 -16.01
C TYR A 15 4.61 -29.21 -14.52
N LEU A 16 5.74 -28.75 -13.95
CA LEU A 16 5.80 -28.28 -12.56
C LEU A 16 5.06 -26.96 -12.40
N VAL A 17 5.19 -26.07 -13.36
CA VAL A 17 4.45 -24.81 -13.39
C VAL A 17 2.95 -25.09 -13.52
N LEU A 18 2.55 -26.04 -14.36
CA LEU A 18 1.15 -26.44 -14.52
C LEU A 18 0.62 -27.07 -13.23
N ALA A 19 1.35 -27.98 -12.61
CA ALA A 19 0.95 -28.59 -11.34
C ALA A 19 0.79 -27.52 -10.23
N LEU A 20 1.73 -26.58 -10.14
CA LEU A 20 1.66 -25.44 -9.21
C LEU A 20 0.44 -24.57 -9.51
N ALA A 21 0.17 -24.25 -10.78
CA ALA A 21 -0.98 -23.46 -11.18
C ALA A 21 -2.30 -24.14 -10.79
N VAL A 22 -2.43 -25.44 -11.04
CA VAL A 22 -3.62 -26.21 -10.64
C VAL A 22 -3.79 -26.25 -9.12
N LEU A 23 -2.70 -26.46 -8.38
CA LEU A 23 -2.71 -26.44 -6.91
C LEU A 23 -3.13 -25.06 -6.37
N THR A 24 -2.54 -23.99 -6.92
CA THR A 24 -2.82 -22.60 -6.51
C THR A 24 -4.27 -22.23 -6.81
N LEU A 25 -4.77 -22.57 -8.01
CA LEU A 25 -6.16 -22.33 -8.40
C LEU A 25 -7.13 -23.15 -7.53
N GLY A 26 -6.82 -24.40 -7.26
CA GLY A 26 -7.64 -25.26 -6.38
C GLY A 26 -7.70 -24.71 -4.95
N ALA A 27 -6.55 -24.34 -4.38
CA ALA A 27 -6.49 -23.74 -3.05
C ALA A 27 -7.23 -22.39 -3.00
N THR A 28 -7.04 -21.53 -4.01
CA THR A 28 -7.72 -20.23 -4.11
C THR A 28 -9.24 -20.41 -4.19
N PHE A 29 -9.70 -21.40 -4.96
CA PHE A 29 -11.13 -21.74 -5.07
C PHE A 29 -11.71 -22.21 -3.73
N LEU A 30 -11.00 -23.10 -3.02
CA LEU A 30 -11.43 -23.58 -1.69
C LEU A 30 -11.49 -22.43 -0.66
N VAL A 31 -10.52 -21.54 -0.68
CA VAL A 31 -10.52 -20.35 0.21
C VAL A 31 -11.69 -19.44 -0.14
N ALA A 32 -11.91 -19.15 -1.43
CA ALA A 32 -13.03 -18.33 -1.88
C ALA A 32 -14.39 -18.92 -1.43
N GLN A 33 -14.55 -20.23 -1.50
CA GLN A 33 -15.79 -20.91 -1.00
C GLN A 33 -15.93 -20.82 0.53
N ARG A 34 -14.82 -20.82 1.27
CA ARG A 34 -14.86 -20.74 2.74
C ARG A 34 -15.17 -19.34 3.26
N VAL A 35 -14.72 -18.29 2.57
CA VAL A 35 -14.97 -16.90 2.97
C VAL A 35 -16.44 -16.53 2.80
N GLY A 36 -17.14 -17.09 1.80
CA GLY A 36 -18.55 -16.80 1.55
C GLY A 36 -18.83 -15.37 1.08
N GLU A 37 -20.12 -15.04 1.04
CA GLU A 37 -20.58 -13.67 0.77
C GLU A 37 -20.54 -12.85 2.07
N THR A 38 -20.18 -11.58 1.95
CA THR A 38 -20.17 -10.61 3.05
C THR A 38 -21.26 -9.57 2.77
N TYR A 39 -21.94 -9.13 3.80
CA TYR A 39 -22.99 -8.11 3.71
C TYR A 39 -22.46 -6.80 4.23
N GLU A 40 -22.58 -5.74 3.42
CA GLU A 40 -22.14 -4.39 3.76
C GLU A 40 -23.38 -3.54 4.08
N ALA A 41 -23.43 -3.00 5.30
CA ALA A 41 -24.43 -2.04 5.76
C ALA A 41 -23.78 -0.68 5.93
N THR A 42 -24.41 0.37 5.40
CA THR A 42 -23.91 1.74 5.49
C THR A 42 -24.91 2.65 6.22
N GLY A 43 -24.36 3.68 6.86
CA GLY A 43 -25.18 4.67 7.54
C GLY A 43 -24.49 6.02 7.64
N THR A 44 -25.25 7.07 7.77
CA THR A 44 -24.71 8.42 7.91
C THR A 44 -25.36 9.17 9.06
N VAL A 45 -24.54 9.87 9.83
CA VAL A 45 -24.98 10.69 10.96
C VAL A 45 -24.45 12.10 10.78
N LEU A 46 -25.33 13.07 10.91
CA LEU A 46 -24.97 14.49 10.91
C LEU A 46 -24.84 14.98 12.35
N VAL A 47 -23.75 15.67 12.63
CA VAL A 47 -23.54 16.36 13.92
C VAL A 47 -24.07 17.76 13.80
N PHE A 48 -25.01 18.13 14.67
CA PHE A 48 -25.64 19.44 14.65
C PHE A 48 -25.01 20.40 15.64
N PRO A 49 -24.84 21.69 15.26
CA PRO A 49 -24.47 22.72 16.21
C PRO A 49 -25.57 22.91 17.26
N PRO A 50 -25.27 23.50 18.41
CA PRO A 50 -26.26 23.85 19.40
C PRO A 50 -27.26 24.85 18.82
N SER A 51 -28.50 24.76 19.28
CA SER A 51 -29.60 25.58 18.78
C SER A 51 -29.55 27.06 19.27
N GLN A 52 -28.77 27.33 20.30
CA GLN A 52 -28.58 28.69 20.84
C GLN A 52 -27.07 28.93 21.06
N THR A 53 -26.54 29.85 20.28
CA THR A 53 -25.15 30.32 20.40
C THR A 53 -25.10 31.69 21.13
N GLU A 54 -26.22 32.41 21.18
CA GLU A 54 -26.30 33.71 21.85
C GLU A 54 -27.28 33.67 23.01
N GLY A 55 -26.85 34.17 24.18
CA GLY A 55 -27.73 34.38 25.32
C GLY A 55 -28.69 35.54 25.08
N PRO A 56 -29.84 35.61 25.81
CA PRO A 56 -30.89 36.62 25.62
C PRO A 56 -30.41 38.07 25.87
N THR A 57 -29.21 38.31 26.30
CA THR A 57 -28.63 39.63 26.60
C THR A 57 -27.46 40.02 25.65
N GLY A 58 -27.23 39.29 24.57
CA GLY A 58 -26.10 39.59 23.64
C GLY A 58 -24.72 39.39 24.28
N THR A 59 -24.64 38.94 25.52
CA THR A 59 -23.40 38.48 26.12
C THR A 59 -23.13 37.06 25.58
N MET A 60 -21.93 36.82 25.04
CA MET A 60 -21.49 35.48 24.68
C MET A 60 -21.67 34.60 25.91
N SER A 61 -22.72 33.80 25.92
CA SER A 61 -22.90 32.72 26.91
C SER A 61 -21.70 31.81 26.80
N GLU A 62 -21.30 31.19 27.90
CA GLU A 62 -20.17 30.25 27.91
C GLU A 62 -20.28 29.31 26.71
N GLU A 63 -19.46 29.61 25.69
CA GLU A 63 -19.51 28.95 24.39
C GLU A 63 -19.04 27.51 24.57
N ASN A 64 -19.75 26.58 23.96
CA ASN A 64 -19.32 25.18 23.99
C ASN A 64 -17.86 25.09 23.49
N PRO A 65 -16.88 24.65 24.30
CA PRO A 65 -15.48 24.63 23.95
C PRO A 65 -15.15 23.89 22.64
N TYR A 66 -15.97 22.92 22.27
CA TYR A 66 -15.79 22.17 21.00
C TYR A 66 -16.08 23.04 19.78
N LEU A 67 -16.87 24.11 19.92
CA LEU A 67 -17.12 25.06 18.83
C LEU A 67 -16.00 26.09 18.69
N SER A 68 -15.39 26.49 19.80
CA SER A 68 -14.25 27.43 19.79
C SER A 68 -12.98 26.83 19.20
N LEU A 69 -12.82 25.51 19.26
CA LEU A 69 -11.68 24.78 18.72
C LEU A 69 -11.68 24.61 17.18
N GLY A 70 -12.73 25.02 16.46
CA GLY A 70 -12.82 24.88 15.00
C GLY A 70 -14.21 24.48 14.51
N GLY A 71 -15.22 24.66 15.35
CA GLY A 71 -16.63 24.44 15.03
C GLY A 71 -17.06 22.98 15.08
N VAL A 72 -18.23 22.72 14.52
CA VAL A 72 -18.89 21.40 14.57
C VAL A 72 -18.11 20.29 13.85
N GLY A 73 -17.28 20.68 12.88
CA GLY A 73 -16.39 19.73 12.19
C GLY A 73 -15.39 19.10 13.15
N GLN A 74 -14.85 19.87 14.10
CA GLN A 74 -13.94 19.37 15.12
C GLN A 74 -14.67 18.45 16.12
N ALA A 75 -15.89 18.80 16.51
CA ALA A 75 -16.72 17.94 17.35
C ALA A 75 -16.97 16.59 16.67
N ARG A 76 -17.28 16.58 15.36
CA ARG A 76 -17.37 15.36 14.55
C ARG A 76 -16.09 14.51 14.63
N ASP A 77 -14.92 15.13 14.42
CA ASP A 77 -13.63 14.41 14.40
C ASP A 77 -13.29 13.82 15.79
N VAL A 78 -13.63 14.51 16.86
CA VAL A 78 -13.48 13.99 18.24
C VAL A 78 -14.39 12.78 18.47
N VAL A 79 -15.64 12.82 18.02
CA VAL A 79 -16.58 11.70 18.11
C VAL A 79 -16.09 10.50 17.30
N VAL A 80 -15.64 10.73 16.06
CA VAL A 80 -15.07 9.66 15.22
C VAL A 80 -13.88 9.01 15.94
N ARG A 81 -13.01 9.81 16.57
CA ARG A 81 -11.89 9.27 17.34
C ARG A 81 -12.34 8.47 18.57
N ALA A 82 -13.39 8.88 19.26
CA ALA A 82 -13.96 8.13 20.37
C ALA A 82 -14.54 6.78 19.89
N LEU A 83 -15.30 6.79 18.81
CA LEU A 83 -15.90 5.58 18.21
C LEU A 83 -14.88 4.61 17.62
N THR A 84 -13.72 5.09 17.16
CA THR A 84 -12.61 4.25 16.66
C THR A 84 -11.58 3.89 17.74
N SER A 85 -11.88 4.18 19.01
CA SER A 85 -11.01 3.84 20.13
C SER A 85 -10.88 2.31 20.30
N LYS A 86 -9.77 1.89 20.89
CA LYS A 86 -9.55 0.47 21.20
C LYS A 86 -10.67 -0.12 22.08
N GLU A 87 -11.19 0.66 23.02
CA GLU A 87 -12.26 0.24 23.92
C GLU A 87 -13.54 -0.12 23.14
N VAL A 88 -13.93 0.72 22.19
CA VAL A 88 -15.10 0.46 21.32
C VAL A 88 -14.82 -0.73 20.40
N GLY A 89 -13.61 -0.83 19.84
CA GLY A 89 -13.22 -1.96 19.01
C GLY A 89 -13.22 -3.30 19.73
N ASP A 90 -12.71 -3.34 20.97
CA ASP A 90 -12.71 -4.55 21.81
C ASP A 90 -14.15 -4.96 22.22
N ALA A 91 -14.99 -4.00 22.59
CA ALA A 91 -16.39 -4.24 22.89
C ALA A 91 -17.14 -4.78 21.65
N PHE A 92 -16.94 -4.17 20.50
CA PHE A 92 -17.53 -4.60 19.24
C PHE A 92 -17.11 -6.03 18.87
N GLY A 93 -15.82 -6.35 19.02
CA GLY A 93 -15.31 -7.70 18.76
C GLY A 93 -15.83 -8.76 19.75
N THR A 94 -16.33 -8.34 20.92
CA THR A 94 -16.96 -9.23 21.91
C THR A 94 -18.44 -9.42 21.60
N ASP A 95 -19.12 -8.36 21.17
CA ASP A 95 -20.58 -8.34 20.96
C ASP A 95 -20.99 -9.02 19.66
N TYR A 96 -20.08 -9.03 18.63
CA TYR A 96 -20.38 -9.55 17.30
C TYR A 96 -19.50 -10.72 16.90
N PRO A 97 -19.99 -11.62 16.00
CA PRO A 97 -19.23 -12.77 15.53
C PRO A 97 -17.89 -12.39 14.87
N ALA A 98 -16.90 -13.27 15.01
CA ALA A 98 -15.61 -13.11 14.35
C ALA A 98 -15.75 -12.91 12.84
N GLY A 99 -15.06 -11.93 12.30
CA GLY A 99 -15.16 -11.54 10.90
C GLY A 99 -16.12 -10.36 10.64
N THR A 100 -16.88 -9.91 11.67
CA THR A 100 -17.60 -8.65 11.60
C THR A 100 -16.61 -7.51 11.79
N THR A 101 -16.60 -6.56 10.85
CA THR A 101 -15.72 -5.40 10.89
C THR A 101 -16.52 -4.12 10.72
N PHE A 102 -16.01 -3.02 11.25
CA PHE A 102 -16.61 -1.71 11.06
C PHE A 102 -15.57 -0.67 10.69
N GLU A 103 -16.02 0.35 9.99
CA GLU A 103 -15.25 1.54 9.66
C GLU A 103 -16.12 2.77 9.97
N VAL A 104 -15.53 3.75 10.67
CA VAL A 104 -16.17 5.02 10.99
C VAL A 104 -15.23 6.12 10.54
N VAL A 105 -15.67 6.91 9.55
CA VAL A 105 -14.85 7.96 8.96
C VAL A 105 -15.64 9.25 8.82
N PRO A 106 -15.01 10.43 8.95
CA PRO A 106 -15.65 11.68 8.63
C PRO A 106 -15.82 11.85 7.13
N ASP A 107 -16.96 12.41 6.70
CA ASP A 107 -17.14 12.81 5.30
C ASP A 107 -16.45 14.16 5.06
N TYR A 108 -15.44 14.18 4.21
CA TYR A 108 -14.74 15.40 3.78
C TYR A 108 -15.13 15.83 2.36
N THR A 109 -16.13 15.19 1.74
CA THR A 109 -16.56 15.54 0.38
C THR A 109 -17.39 16.82 0.35
N ASN A 110 -17.91 17.21 1.50
CA ASN A 110 -18.66 18.45 1.70
C ASN A 110 -18.30 19.11 3.04
N SER A 111 -18.79 20.33 3.26
CA SER A 111 -18.54 21.09 4.50
C SER A 111 -19.44 20.67 5.67
N ALA A 112 -20.44 19.83 5.43
CA ALA A 112 -21.32 19.36 6.49
C ALA A 112 -20.58 18.36 7.41
N PRO A 113 -20.78 18.45 8.73
CA PRO A 113 -20.12 17.57 9.70
C PRO A 113 -20.80 16.19 9.76
N ILE A 114 -20.64 15.42 8.69
CA ILE A 114 -21.21 14.08 8.52
C ILE A 114 -20.19 13.01 8.93
N ILE A 115 -20.68 11.96 9.58
CA ILE A 115 -19.95 10.74 9.91
C ILE A 115 -20.51 9.62 9.04
N LEU A 116 -19.63 8.90 8.35
CA LEU A 116 -19.96 7.73 7.55
C LEU A 116 -19.64 6.48 8.36
N PHE A 117 -20.58 5.54 8.36
CA PHE A 117 -20.45 4.24 9.00
C PHE A 117 -20.53 3.16 7.92
N THR A 118 -19.64 2.21 7.98
CA THR A 118 -19.66 1.00 7.14
C THR A 118 -19.44 -0.20 8.04
N VAL A 119 -20.31 -1.18 7.95
CA VAL A 119 -20.20 -2.45 8.69
C VAL A 119 -20.21 -3.59 7.68
N GLU A 120 -19.25 -4.50 7.79
CA GLU A 120 -19.21 -5.73 7.01
C GLU A 120 -19.41 -6.93 7.94
N ALA A 121 -20.33 -7.82 7.61
CA ALA A 121 -20.63 -9.04 8.37
C ALA A 121 -20.98 -10.22 7.46
N ALA A 122 -20.92 -11.43 8.01
CA ALA A 122 -21.29 -12.65 7.28
C ALA A 122 -22.80 -12.84 7.08
N SER A 123 -23.62 -12.02 7.75
CA SER A 123 -25.08 -12.09 7.71
C SER A 123 -25.68 -10.68 7.61
N PRO A 124 -26.76 -10.50 6.83
CA PRO A 124 -27.42 -9.20 6.72
C PRO A 124 -27.97 -8.71 8.06
N THR A 125 -28.51 -9.61 8.88
CA THR A 125 -29.04 -9.27 10.20
C THR A 125 -27.95 -8.74 11.12
N VAL A 126 -26.79 -9.42 11.19
CA VAL A 126 -25.66 -8.97 12.00
C VAL A 126 -25.12 -7.63 11.51
N ALA A 127 -25.05 -7.42 10.18
CA ALA A 127 -24.60 -6.16 9.63
C ALA A 127 -25.52 -4.98 10.05
N THR A 128 -26.84 -5.18 9.97
CA THR A 128 -27.84 -4.18 10.36
C THR A 128 -27.82 -3.90 11.87
N GLU A 129 -27.76 -4.93 12.70
CA GLU A 129 -27.71 -4.79 14.16
C GLU A 129 -26.43 -4.07 14.61
N ALA A 130 -25.28 -4.47 14.06
CA ALA A 130 -23.99 -3.86 14.37
C ALA A 130 -23.93 -2.40 13.91
N LEU A 131 -24.44 -2.08 12.71
CA LEU A 131 -24.57 -0.71 12.23
C LEU A 131 -25.45 0.12 13.16
N SER A 132 -26.60 -0.41 13.56
CA SER A 132 -27.53 0.29 14.46
C SER A 132 -26.86 0.57 15.81
N SER A 133 -26.20 -0.41 16.39
CA SER A 133 -25.46 -0.26 17.64
C SER A 133 -24.40 0.83 17.59
N LEU A 134 -23.63 0.92 16.48
CA LEU A 134 -22.61 1.96 16.31
C LEU A 134 -23.22 3.35 16.14
N ILE A 135 -24.29 3.47 15.37
CA ILE A 135 -25.00 4.75 15.18
C ILE A 135 -25.61 5.22 16.51
N ASP A 136 -26.21 4.32 17.27
CA ASP A 136 -26.85 4.64 18.56
C ASP A 136 -25.83 4.99 19.65
N ARG A 137 -24.55 4.64 19.48
CA ARG A 137 -23.45 5.11 20.35
C ARG A 137 -23.06 6.57 20.14
N VAL A 138 -23.33 7.16 18.96
CA VAL A 138 -22.95 8.56 18.66
C VAL A 138 -23.48 9.54 19.70
N PRO A 139 -24.80 9.59 20.00
CA PRO A 139 -25.32 10.51 21.01
C PRO A 139 -24.73 10.21 22.41
N VAL A 140 -24.46 8.95 22.74
CA VAL A 140 -23.88 8.57 24.04
C VAL A 140 -22.44 9.10 24.16
N GLU A 141 -21.64 8.98 23.14
CA GLU A 141 -20.26 9.51 23.14
C GLU A 141 -20.26 11.05 23.14
N LEU A 142 -21.18 11.70 22.41
CA LEU A 142 -21.37 13.15 22.48
C LEU A 142 -21.74 13.60 23.88
N GLU A 143 -22.64 12.90 24.57
CA GLU A 143 -23.03 13.22 25.93
C GLU A 143 -21.87 13.05 26.91
N LYS A 144 -21.13 11.96 26.83
CA LYS A 144 -19.93 11.72 27.66
C LYS A 144 -18.89 12.84 27.48
N LEU A 145 -18.62 13.25 26.25
CA LEU A 145 -17.67 14.31 25.95
C LEU A 145 -18.11 15.67 26.53
N GLN A 146 -19.40 15.91 26.66
CA GLN A 146 -19.97 17.16 27.14
C GLN A 146 -20.40 17.14 28.62
N ALA A 147 -20.40 15.95 29.27
CA ALA A 147 -20.89 15.77 30.65
C ALA A 147 -20.13 16.60 31.69
N GLY A 148 -18.84 16.88 31.45
CA GLY A 148 -18.00 17.67 32.38
C GLY A 148 -18.09 19.20 32.19
N LEU A 149 -18.93 19.67 31.26
CA LEU A 149 -18.95 21.09 30.88
C LEU A 149 -20.14 21.88 31.43
N ASP A 150 -21.05 21.25 32.20
CA ASP A 150 -22.28 21.83 32.78
C ASP A 150 -23.12 22.66 31.80
N LEU A 151 -23.11 22.27 30.52
CA LEU A 151 -23.80 22.99 29.44
C LEU A 151 -25.31 22.76 29.49
N PRO A 152 -26.11 23.82 29.34
CA PRO A 152 -27.54 23.71 29.10
C PRO A 152 -27.85 22.88 27.86
N ALA A 153 -28.96 22.17 27.80
CA ALA A 153 -29.36 21.33 26.68
C ALA A 153 -29.32 22.05 25.31
N ALA A 154 -29.70 23.34 25.31
CA ALA A 154 -29.70 24.17 24.10
C ALA A 154 -28.31 24.53 23.55
N GLN A 155 -27.27 24.37 24.38
CA GLN A 155 -25.87 24.64 24.04
C GLN A 155 -25.07 23.36 23.75
N ARG A 156 -25.71 22.20 23.81
CA ARG A 156 -25.06 20.91 23.51
C ARG A 156 -25.05 20.62 22.01
N VAL A 157 -23.94 20.08 21.55
CA VAL A 157 -23.84 19.48 20.23
C VAL A 157 -24.69 18.21 20.21
N THR A 158 -25.48 18.02 19.18
CA THR A 158 -26.37 16.88 19.01
C THR A 158 -26.08 16.13 17.71
N SER A 159 -26.70 14.98 17.51
CA SER A 159 -26.58 14.21 16.29
C SER A 159 -27.93 13.77 15.75
N VAL A 160 -28.04 13.67 14.44
CA VAL A 160 -29.24 13.19 13.74
C VAL A 160 -28.82 12.15 12.71
N VAL A 161 -29.49 11.01 12.72
CA VAL A 161 -29.29 9.96 11.72
C VAL A 161 -29.90 10.42 10.40
N LEU A 162 -29.09 10.52 9.35
CA LEU A 162 -29.54 10.87 8.01
C LEU A 162 -29.98 9.63 7.23
N THR A 163 -29.15 8.59 7.26
CA THR A 163 -29.41 7.32 6.58
C THR A 163 -29.00 6.16 7.45
N ARG A 164 -29.73 5.06 7.31
CA ARG A 164 -29.41 3.77 7.95
C ARG A 164 -29.92 2.69 7.00
N ASP A 165 -29.01 1.82 6.54
CA ASP A 165 -29.40 0.70 5.69
C ASP A 165 -30.18 -0.35 6.48
N GLU A 166 -31.38 -0.65 6.01
CA GLU A 166 -32.22 -1.75 6.52
C GLU A 166 -32.00 -3.04 5.75
N SER A 167 -31.45 -2.96 4.55
CA SER A 167 -31.21 -4.08 3.64
C SER A 167 -29.76 -4.04 3.13
N PRO A 168 -28.80 -4.62 3.90
CA PRO A 168 -27.42 -4.64 3.54
C PRO A 168 -27.16 -5.30 2.19
N ALA A 169 -26.29 -4.71 1.39
CA ALA A 169 -25.92 -5.22 0.08
C ALA A 169 -24.92 -6.38 0.21
N ALA A 170 -25.18 -7.49 -0.50
CA ALA A 170 -24.21 -8.56 -0.62
C ALA A 170 -22.99 -8.08 -1.41
N THR A 171 -21.81 -8.20 -0.83
CA THR A 171 -20.55 -7.79 -1.46
C THR A 171 -19.58 -8.98 -1.54
N LYS A 172 -18.82 -9.04 -2.63
CA LYS A 172 -17.78 -10.06 -2.84
C LYS A 172 -16.38 -9.52 -2.58
N LYS A 173 -16.27 -8.32 -2.00
CA LYS A 173 -14.97 -7.66 -1.76
C LYS A 173 -14.04 -8.53 -0.94
N ALA A 174 -14.51 -9.09 0.18
CA ALA A 174 -13.73 -9.95 1.07
C ALA A 174 -13.30 -11.24 0.37
N MET A 175 -14.20 -11.87 -0.40
CA MET A 175 -13.91 -13.07 -1.18
C MET A 175 -12.84 -12.81 -2.25
N ILE A 176 -12.95 -11.71 -3.00
CA ILE A 176 -11.96 -11.35 -4.03
C ILE A 176 -10.61 -11.04 -3.38
N ARG A 177 -10.60 -10.28 -2.29
CA ARG A 177 -9.38 -9.93 -1.55
C ARG A 177 -8.67 -11.17 -1.02
N SER A 178 -9.39 -12.10 -0.39
CA SER A 178 -8.82 -13.34 0.14
C SER A 178 -8.30 -14.25 -0.98
N ALA A 179 -9.03 -14.34 -2.11
CA ALA A 179 -8.60 -15.10 -3.28
C ALA A 179 -7.30 -14.52 -3.87
N LEU A 180 -7.20 -13.19 -4.03
CA LEU A 180 -5.98 -12.53 -4.53
C LEU A 180 -4.79 -12.74 -3.59
N MET A 181 -5.00 -12.61 -2.28
CA MET A 181 -3.93 -12.84 -1.29
C MET A 181 -3.44 -14.28 -1.32
N THR A 182 -4.36 -15.26 -1.37
CA THR A 182 -4.01 -16.68 -1.46
C THR A 182 -3.26 -16.99 -2.74
N MET A 183 -3.71 -16.46 -3.87
CA MET A 183 -3.05 -16.64 -5.17
C MET A 183 -1.64 -16.01 -5.18
N ALA A 184 -1.47 -14.82 -4.62
CA ALA A 184 -0.17 -14.16 -4.52
C ALA A 184 0.79 -14.92 -3.60
N ALA A 185 0.32 -15.37 -2.43
CA ALA A 185 1.14 -16.10 -1.46
C ALA A 185 1.59 -17.47 -2.01
N LEU A 186 0.63 -18.29 -2.46
CA LEU A 186 0.93 -19.64 -2.97
C LEU A 186 1.66 -19.60 -4.31
N GLY A 187 1.26 -18.70 -5.21
CA GLY A 187 1.94 -18.52 -6.50
C GLY A 187 3.37 -18.03 -6.32
N GLY A 188 3.60 -17.02 -5.48
CA GLY A 188 4.94 -16.50 -5.17
C GLY A 188 5.83 -17.56 -4.50
N MET A 189 5.32 -18.22 -3.45
CA MET A 189 6.03 -19.31 -2.76
C MET A 189 6.37 -20.45 -3.72
N GLY A 190 5.43 -20.83 -4.57
CA GLY A 190 5.62 -21.89 -5.54
C GLY A 190 6.67 -21.57 -6.60
N LEU A 191 6.69 -20.33 -7.10
CA LEU A 191 7.74 -19.89 -8.03
C LEU A 191 9.13 -19.91 -7.37
N LEU A 192 9.23 -19.48 -6.11
CA LEU A 192 10.47 -19.56 -5.33
C LEU A 192 10.93 -21.00 -5.16
N LEU A 193 10.02 -21.93 -4.86
CA LEU A 193 10.35 -23.36 -4.74
C LEU A 193 10.84 -23.93 -6.07
N ILE A 194 10.21 -23.61 -7.20
CA ILE A 194 10.66 -24.04 -8.52
C ILE A 194 12.05 -23.52 -8.82
N ALA A 195 12.33 -22.24 -8.55
CA ALA A 195 13.64 -21.63 -8.75
C ALA A 195 14.70 -22.27 -7.85
N PHE A 196 14.37 -22.55 -6.58
CA PHE A 196 15.26 -23.22 -5.64
C PHE A 196 15.61 -24.65 -6.09
N VAL A 197 14.60 -25.43 -6.47
CA VAL A 197 14.80 -26.81 -6.96
C VAL A 197 15.64 -26.82 -8.25
N ASP A 198 15.40 -25.84 -9.14
CA ASP A 198 16.19 -25.74 -10.37
C ASP A 198 17.65 -25.39 -10.11
N GLY A 199 17.91 -24.42 -9.22
CA GLY A 199 19.26 -24.06 -8.77
C GLY A 199 19.99 -25.21 -8.08
N TRP A 200 19.28 -25.94 -7.21
CA TRP A 200 19.87 -27.09 -6.51
C TRP A 200 20.20 -28.27 -7.43
N LEU A 201 19.35 -28.57 -8.43
CA LEU A 201 19.65 -29.61 -9.42
C LEU A 201 20.69 -29.15 -10.45
N ALA A 202 20.77 -27.87 -10.77
CA ALA A 202 21.84 -27.34 -11.65
C ALA A 202 23.22 -27.41 -10.98
N GLY A 203 23.31 -27.14 -9.67
CA GLY A 203 24.56 -27.25 -8.89
C GLY A 203 25.05 -28.69 -8.69
N ARG A 204 24.21 -29.70 -8.96
CA ARG A 204 24.63 -31.15 -8.91
C ARG A 204 25.07 -31.71 -10.25
N ARG A 205 24.98 -30.95 -11.35
CA ARG A 205 25.54 -31.37 -12.63
C ARG A 205 27.02 -31.04 -12.61
N GLU A 206 27.86 -32.07 -12.62
CA GLU A 206 29.28 -31.91 -12.90
C GLU A 206 29.41 -31.18 -14.24
N PRO A 207 30.29 -30.17 -14.34
CA PRO A 207 30.57 -29.51 -15.60
C PRO A 207 31.04 -30.54 -16.61
N ASP A 208 30.46 -30.50 -17.80
CA ASP A 208 30.78 -31.42 -18.89
C ASP A 208 32.28 -31.27 -19.21
N PRO A 209 33.08 -32.33 -19.15
CA PRO A 209 34.53 -32.23 -19.35
C PRO A 209 34.91 -31.70 -20.74
N GLU A 210 33.98 -31.71 -21.70
CA GLU A 210 34.18 -31.11 -23.03
C GLU A 210 34.17 -29.57 -23.01
N GLU A 211 33.43 -28.93 -22.07
CA GLU A 211 33.37 -27.46 -21.98
C GLU A 211 34.65 -26.88 -21.37
N LEU A 212 35.31 -27.64 -20.49
CA LEU A 212 36.63 -27.27 -19.93
C LEU A 212 37.79 -27.48 -20.94
N ALA A 213 37.61 -28.35 -21.92
CA ALA A 213 38.65 -28.61 -22.95
C ALA A 213 38.68 -27.51 -24.04
N VAL A 214 37.58 -26.79 -24.26
CA VAL A 214 37.52 -25.74 -25.28
C VAL A 214 38.10 -24.41 -24.74
N GLU A 215 38.02 -24.16 -23.43
CA GLU A 215 38.55 -22.92 -22.85
C GLU A 215 40.06 -22.91 -22.72
N ASP A 216 40.70 -24.12 -22.62
CA ASP A 216 42.14 -24.24 -22.53
C ASP A 216 42.85 -24.23 -23.93
N THR A 217 42.06 -24.34 -25.01
CA THR A 217 42.63 -24.33 -26.39
C THR A 217 42.78 -22.89 -26.92
N ASP A 218 42.02 -21.92 -26.38
CA ASP A 218 42.13 -20.53 -26.81
C ASP A 218 43.14 -19.67 -26.03
N ALA A 219 43.76 -20.24 -24.97
CA ALA A 219 44.68 -19.51 -24.10
C ALA A 219 46.15 -19.70 -24.36
N ARG A 220 46.54 -20.46 -25.39
CA ARG A 220 47.96 -20.66 -25.72
C ARG A 220 48.30 -19.99 -27.06
N PRO A 221 48.88 -18.78 -27.06
CA PRO A 221 49.47 -18.24 -28.27
C PRO A 221 50.71 -19.12 -28.61
N ALA A 222 50.71 -19.66 -29.83
CA ALA A 222 51.85 -20.44 -30.32
C ALA A 222 53.17 -19.67 -30.20
N PRO A 223 54.28 -20.33 -29.78
CA PRO A 223 55.56 -19.66 -29.73
C PRO A 223 55.97 -19.22 -31.12
N ARG A 224 56.20 -17.91 -31.32
CA ARG A 224 56.74 -17.33 -32.53
C ARG A 224 58.13 -17.95 -32.82
N PRO A 225 58.42 -18.39 -34.03
CA PRO A 225 59.77 -18.83 -34.36
C PRO A 225 60.72 -17.64 -34.29
N LEU A 226 61.84 -17.85 -33.60
CA LEU A 226 62.94 -16.90 -33.49
C LEU A 226 63.56 -16.76 -34.90
N HIS A 227 63.46 -15.58 -35.48
CA HIS A 227 64.26 -15.20 -36.66
C HIS A 227 65.67 -14.90 -36.20
N PRO A 228 66.70 -15.34 -36.98
CA PRO A 228 68.13 -15.10 -36.65
C PRO A 228 68.46 -13.62 -36.74
N VAL A 229 69.23 -13.16 -35.79
CA VAL A 229 69.84 -11.87 -35.74
C VAL A 229 70.75 -11.68 -36.98
N HIS A 230 70.51 -10.65 -37.77
CA HIS A 230 71.50 -10.07 -38.69
C HIS A 230 72.08 -8.83 -38.02
N GLU A 231 73.38 -8.91 -37.80
CA GLU A 231 74.26 -7.87 -37.36
C GLU A 231 74.52 -6.90 -38.55
N ASP A 232 74.80 -5.63 -38.19
CA ASP A 232 75.48 -4.58 -38.93
C ASP A 232 74.68 -3.74 -39.96
N GLU A 233 74.48 -2.51 -39.65
CA GLU A 233 75.16 -1.32 -40.23
C GLU A 233 74.63 0.00 -39.62
N PRO A 234 75.49 1.05 -39.65
CA PRO A 234 75.37 2.17 -38.70
C PRO A 234 74.58 3.37 -39.22
N ALA A 235 74.31 4.29 -38.29
CA ALA A 235 73.57 5.52 -38.41
C ALA A 235 74.05 6.52 -39.47
N PRO A 236 73.22 7.48 -39.89
CA PRO A 236 73.66 8.87 -39.68
C PRO A 236 72.62 9.81 -39.01
N ASP A 237 73.24 10.68 -38.30
CA ASP A 237 72.91 11.94 -37.68
C ASP A 237 71.57 12.68 -37.98
N GLY A 238 70.99 13.11 -36.91
CA GLY A 238 70.31 14.25 -36.45
C GLY A 238 69.47 15.19 -37.37
N PRO A 239 68.77 16.17 -36.86
CA PRO A 239 68.95 16.91 -35.58
C PRO A 239 67.68 17.09 -34.71
N GLY A 240 67.92 17.57 -33.60
CA GLY A 240 67.31 17.84 -32.35
C GLY A 240 66.00 18.67 -32.28
N PRO A 241 65.64 19.04 -31.07
CA PRO A 241 64.26 19.13 -30.63
C PRO A 241 63.66 20.52 -30.72
N ASP A 242 62.34 20.56 -30.80
CA ASP A 242 61.62 21.81 -30.53
C ASP A 242 60.45 21.56 -29.54
N PRO A 243 60.33 22.42 -28.54
CA PRO A 243 59.40 22.24 -27.45
C PRO A 243 58.13 23.06 -27.65
N ALA A 244 57.09 22.64 -26.97
CA ALA A 244 55.91 23.43 -26.61
C ALA A 244 54.67 23.35 -27.51
N ALA A 245 53.67 22.63 -27.03
CA ALA A 245 52.27 23.04 -27.09
C ALA A 245 51.43 22.40 -25.99
N PRO A 246 50.46 23.06 -25.44
CA PRO A 246 49.89 22.77 -24.13
C PRO A 246 48.75 21.78 -24.14
N VAL A 247 48.61 21.08 -23.01
CA VAL A 247 47.55 20.11 -22.70
C VAL A 247 46.24 20.87 -22.45
N GLU A 248 45.27 20.70 -23.30
CA GLU A 248 43.88 21.16 -23.10
C GLU A 248 43.09 20.12 -22.30
N VAL A 249 42.82 20.46 -21.03
CA VAL A 249 41.94 19.71 -20.14
C VAL A 249 40.50 20.10 -20.41
N THR A 250 39.76 19.25 -21.15
CA THR A 250 38.33 19.47 -21.36
C THR A 250 37.52 18.91 -20.21
N ALA A 251 37.17 19.77 -19.25
CA ALA A 251 36.19 19.45 -18.20
C ALA A 251 34.77 19.41 -18.78
N ARG A 252 34.15 18.24 -18.80
CA ARG A 252 32.72 18.08 -19.09
C ARG A 252 31.90 18.46 -17.88
N LEU A 253 31.30 19.62 -17.91
CA LEU A 253 30.31 20.14 -16.99
C LEU A 253 28.98 19.43 -17.19
N VAL A 254 28.51 18.62 -16.21
CA VAL A 254 27.18 18.04 -16.19
C VAL A 254 26.20 19.11 -15.71
N LYS A 255 25.38 19.62 -16.62
CA LYS A 255 24.35 20.64 -16.41
C LYS A 255 23.09 20.00 -15.80
N ARG A 256 22.95 20.12 -14.50
CA ARG A 256 21.74 19.76 -13.75
C ARG A 256 20.68 20.83 -13.95
N ARG A 257 19.65 20.52 -14.73
CA ARG A 257 18.56 21.45 -15.08
C ARG A 257 17.48 21.36 -13.98
N GLY A 258 17.52 22.31 -13.03
CA GLY A 258 16.43 22.60 -12.11
C GLY A 258 15.29 23.31 -12.86
N ARG A 259 14.10 22.77 -12.82
CA ARG A 259 12.89 23.41 -13.36
C ARG A 259 12.13 24.06 -12.19
N ARG A 260 12.35 25.34 -12.02
CA ARG A 260 11.58 26.27 -11.19
C ARG A 260 10.30 26.60 -11.97
N ASN A 261 9.14 26.39 -11.40
CA ASN A 261 7.88 26.85 -11.96
C ASN A 261 7.32 27.92 -11.04
N GLU A 262 7.66 29.19 -11.38
CA GLU A 262 6.95 30.37 -10.93
C GLU A 262 5.94 30.75 -12.03
N ARG A 263 4.71 30.90 -11.64
CA ARG A 263 3.67 31.78 -12.20
C ARG A 263 2.43 31.54 -11.35
N GLY A 264 1.75 32.51 -10.86
CA GLY A 264 1.68 33.92 -11.14
C GLY A 264 0.33 34.38 -10.63
N GLU A 265 0.38 35.45 -9.94
CA GLU A 265 -0.75 36.25 -9.49
C GLU A 265 -1.68 36.64 -10.65
N ALA A 266 -2.85 36.99 -10.24
CA ALA A 266 -3.80 37.96 -10.79
C ALA A 266 -5.16 37.36 -11.28
N SER A 267 -6.13 37.57 -10.57
CA SER A 267 -7.38 38.37 -10.65
C SER A 267 -8.44 37.80 -9.75
#